data_c8265985cf2077517b939c2274d946a7
#
_entry.id   c8265985cf2077517b939c2274d946a7
#
_cell.length_a   1.000
_cell.length_b   1.000
_cell.length_c   1.000
_cell.angle_alpha   90.00
_cell.angle_beta   90.00
_cell.angle_gamma   90.00
#
_symmetry.space_group_name_H-M   'P 1'
#
loop_
_entity.id
_entity.type
_entity.pdbx_description
1 polymer ?
#
loop_
_entity_poly.entity_id
_entity_poly.type
_entity_poly.pdbx_seq_one_letter_code
_entity_poly.pdbx_strand_id
1 'polypeptide(L)'
;NADSRRALQNDISRLLEELDMIATTTSFNGQQLLNGNFSNKNFQIGAYSNETAKVSIGATNSNTIGHTRFETLKNVVASNISQMADAVVKLSGIDGYPGGYVFQTISAKTLQTDGLKAVAEMMNGVSDKTGIRAEVNNTQIFGQAIAAGTIKDFMINGVKIGNITVKANDSDNALTAAINAKKDETGVEASLENGRLVLAAKDGRAIRLGSTSTGATTVFGAKTGASLAGDAHSAGTVYLGQITFIRQDARDIKVGLGGISLVSGFTAGDAMITAANASTGYAQASVNLKYMNSGTISFETAKAMGFFAGGFSAVYGTAAQAGGVNTYGGAQAMVDVAEAARKTLDKLRADLGSVQNQLVATINNITVTQVNVKSAESQIRDVDFASESANFSKFNILAQSGSYAMSQANAVQQNILRLLQ
;
A
#
# COMPACT_ATOMS: atom_id res chain seq x y z
N ASN A 1 16.65 -18.74 -6.04
CA ASN A 1 17.54 -19.28 -5.02
C ASN A 1 17.96 -18.16 -4.05
N ALA A 2 18.71 -18.48 -2.98
CA ALA A 2 19.12 -17.51 -1.97
C ALA A 2 20.13 -16.49 -2.51
N ASP A 3 21.04 -16.91 -3.38
CA ASP A 3 22.07 -16.04 -3.95
C ASP A 3 21.48 -15.00 -4.90
N SER A 4 20.52 -15.41 -5.72
CA SER A 4 19.78 -14.47 -6.59
C SER A 4 19.02 -13.43 -5.78
N ARG A 5 18.38 -13.81 -4.65
CA ARG A 5 17.72 -12.85 -3.77
C ARG A 5 18.70 -11.89 -3.10
N ARG A 6 19.89 -12.38 -2.73
CA ARG A 6 20.95 -11.51 -2.16
C ARG A 6 21.47 -10.51 -3.18
N ALA A 7 21.65 -10.91 -4.44
CA ALA A 7 22.03 -10.00 -5.52
C ALA A 7 20.95 -8.92 -5.74
N LEU A 8 19.69 -9.34 -5.85
CA LEU A 8 18.55 -8.40 -5.95
C LEU A 8 18.45 -7.45 -4.75
N GLN A 9 18.75 -7.94 -3.53
CA GLN A 9 18.75 -7.08 -2.35
C GLN A 9 19.79 -5.97 -2.43
N ASN A 10 20.96 -6.27 -2.96
CA ASN A 10 22.02 -5.27 -3.15
C ASN A 10 21.58 -4.19 -4.16
N ASP A 11 20.94 -4.61 -5.25
CA ASP A 11 20.41 -3.68 -6.26
C ASP A 11 19.29 -2.81 -5.67
N ILE A 12 18.35 -3.41 -4.92
CA ILE A 12 17.29 -2.67 -4.23
C ILE A 12 17.88 -1.66 -3.24
N SER A 13 18.89 -2.04 -2.46
CA SER A 13 19.53 -1.13 -1.51
C SER A 13 20.13 0.09 -2.20
N ARG A 14 20.83 -0.12 -3.33
CA ARG A 14 21.37 0.98 -4.13
C ARG A 14 20.29 1.87 -4.74
N LEU A 15 19.20 1.28 -5.24
CA LEU A 15 18.08 2.04 -5.79
C LEU A 15 17.37 2.88 -4.71
N LEU A 16 17.28 2.38 -3.47
CA LEU A 16 16.73 3.13 -2.35
C LEU A 16 17.63 4.30 -1.95
N GLU A 17 18.95 4.10 -1.93
CA GLU A 17 19.92 5.18 -1.70
C GLU A 17 19.83 6.26 -2.80
N GLU A 18 19.71 5.85 -4.06
CA GLU A 18 19.53 6.78 -5.18
C GLU A 18 18.22 7.56 -5.07
N LEU A 19 17.12 6.88 -4.71
CA LEU A 19 15.83 7.52 -4.47
C LEU A 19 15.92 8.59 -3.37
N ASP A 20 16.56 8.27 -2.25
CA ASP A 20 16.74 9.19 -1.14
C ASP A 20 17.68 10.35 -1.52
N MET A 21 18.70 10.09 -2.35
CA MET A 21 19.57 11.12 -2.87
C MET A 21 18.78 12.07 -3.79
N ILE A 22 17.98 11.57 -4.73
CA ILE A 22 17.12 12.40 -5.58
C ILE A 22 16.15 13.24 -4.73
N ALA A 23 15.52 12.62 -3.70
CA ALA A 23 14.59 13.33 -2.83
C ALA A 23 15.23 14.47 -2.04
N THR A 24 16.51 14.34 -1.68
CA THR A 24 17.22 15.34 -0.88
C THR A 24 17.98 16.37 -1.70
N THR A 25 18.43 16.03 -2.92
CA THR A 25 19.21 16.93 -3.77
C THR A 25 18.37 17.74 -4.74
N THR A 26 17.16 17.26 -5.10
CA THR A 26 16.29 18.00 -6.02
C THR A 26 15.84 19.31 -5.39
N SER A 27 16.35 20.41 -5.94
CA SER A 27 16.07 21.75 -5.42
C SER A 27 15.84 22.75 -6.56
N PHE A 28 15.10 23.79 -6.26
CA PHE A 28 14.90 24.95 -7.12
C PHE A 28 15.10 26.22 -6.29
N ASN A 29 15.94 27.11 -6.77
CA ASN A 29 16.28 28.36 -6.09
C ASN A 29 16.66 28.17 -4.60
N GLY A 30 17.47 27.12 -4.31
CA GLY A 30 17.91 26.77 -2.95
C GLY A 30 16.87 26.11 -2.07
N GLN A 31 15.65 25.87 -2.56
CA GLN A 31 14.59 25.15 -1.82
C GLN A 31 14.49 23.72 -2.31
N GLN A 32 14.61 22.77 -1.39
CA GLN A 32 14.38 21.36 -1.68
C GLN A 32 12.89 21.11 -1.94
N LEU A 33 12.59 20.39 -3.02
CA LEU A 33 11.22 20.20 -3.49
C LEU A 33 10.60 18.88 -3.03
N LEU A 34 11.41 17.82 -2.87
CA LEU A 34 10.92 16.45 -2.72
C LEU A 34 11.14 15.86 -1.31
N ASN A 35 11.65 16.64 -0.37
CA ASN A 35 11.90 16.20 1.01
C ASN A 35 10.72 16.42 1.98
N GLY A 36 9.59 16.96 1.48
CA GLY A 36 8.41 17.28 2.29
C GLY A 36 8.38 18.69 2.88
N ASN A 37 9.46 19.48 2.76
CA ASN A 37 9.52 20.85 3.27
C ASN A 37 8.84 21.86 2.33
N PHE A 38 8.53 21.44 1.10
CA PHE A 38 7.81 22.29 0.14
C PHE A 38 6.30 22.15 0.33
N SER A 39 5.82 22.64 1.47
CA SER A 39 4.41 22.57 1.85
C SER A 39 3.83 23.96 2.05
N ASN A 40 2.59 24.17 1.61
CA ASN A 40 1.84 25.44 1.75
C ASN A 40 2.61 26.67 1.25
N LYS A 41 3.38 26.53 0.19
CA LYS A 41 4.08 27.68 -0.43
C LYS A 41 3.08 28.53 -1.19
N ASN A 42 3.05 29.81 -0.88
CA ASN A 42 2.16 30.78 -1.51
C ASN A 42 2.87 31.42 -2.71
N PHE A 43 2.26 31.34 -3.86
CA PHE A 43 2.67 32.07 -5.06
C PHE A 43 1.69 33.19 -5.31
N GLN A 44 2.17 34.44 -5.33
CA GLN A 44 1.34 35.61 -5.66
C GLN A 44 0.88 35.49 -7.12
N ILE A 45 -0.43 35.49 -7.34
CA ILE A 45 -1.05 35.32 -8.66
C ILE A 45 -1.91 36.51 -9.09
N GLY A 46 -2.03 37.52 -8.27
CA GLY A 46 -2.84 38.72 -8.56
C GLY A 46 -2.21 39.98 -8.02
N ALA A 47 -2.82 41.12 -8.35
CA ALA A 47 -2.35 42.45 -7.98
C ALA A 47 -2.69 42.84 -6.54
N TYR A 48 -3.66 42.15 -5.92
CA TYR A 48 -4.13 42.47 -4.58
C TYR A 48 -3.50 41.56 -3.53
N SER A 49 -3.45 42.05 -2.30
CA SER A 49 -2.97 41.29 -1.15
C SER A 49 -3.82 40.01 -0.96
N ASN A 50 -3.16 38.88 -0.69
CA ASN A 50 -3.77 37.55 -0.50
C ASN A 50 -4.30 36.85 -1.78
N GLU A 51 -4.09 37.38 -2.96
CA GLU A 51 -4.34 36.67 -4.20
C GLU A 51 -3.20 35.67 -4.48
N THR A 52 -3.21 34.54 -3.76
CA THR A 52 -2.11 33.54 -3.82
C THR A 52 -2.62 32.18 -4.20
N ALA A 53 -1.87 31.46 -5.02
CA ALA A 53 -2.01 30.01 -5.19
C ALA A 53 -1.11 29.29 -4.19
N LYS A 54 -1.70 28.31 -3.48
CA LYS A 54 -0.94 27.45 -2.55
C LYS A 54 -0.48 26.20 -3.29
N VAL A 55 0.80 25.90 -3.17
CA VAL A 55 1.40 24.71 -3.75
C VAL A 55 2.07 23.90 -2.65
N SER A 56 1.83 22.60 -2.66
CA SER A 56 2.50 21.64 -1.77
C SER A 56 3.01 20.47 -2.58
N ILE A 57 4.22 20.03 -2.29
CA ILE A 57 4.81 18.83 -2.87
C ILE A 57 5.10 17.88 -1.72
N GLY A 58 4.55 16.68 -1.79
CA GLY A 58 4.79 15.64 -0.79
C GLY A 58 6.22 15.11 -0.85
N ALA A 59 6.69 14.53 0.25
CA ALA A 59 7.98 13.87 0.29
C ALA A 59 7.98 12.58 -0.54
N THR A 60 9.11 12.30 -1.20
CA THR A 60 9.30 11.11 -2.04
C THR A 60 10.44 10.22 -1.56
N ASN A 61 11.00 10.46 -0.37
CA ASN A 61 12.05 9.62 0.19
C ASN A 61 11.51 8.24 0.62
N SER A 62 12.40 7.27 0.75
CA SER A 62 12.07 5.88 1.08
C SER A 62 11.30 5.71 2.38
N ASN A 63 11.45 6.67 3.32
CA ASN A 63 10.74 6.66 4.60
C ASN A 63 9.29 7.15 4.53
N THR A 64 8.90 7.84 3.46
CA THR A 64 7.57 8.48 3.34
C THR A 64 6.68 7.86 2.28
N ILE A 65 7.24 7.07 1.38
CA ILE A 65 6.48 6.38 0.33
C ILE A 65 6.43 4.88 0.58
N GLY A 66 5.48 4.21 -0.05
CA GLY A 66 5.32 2.77 0.06
C GLY A 66 4.72 2.31 1.39
N HIS A 67 4.04 3.21 2.11
CA HIS A 67 3.37 2.85 3.35
C HIS A 67 2.33 1.76 3.10
N THR A 68 2.58 0.60 3.70
CA THR A 68 1.73 -0.58 3.60
C THR A 68 1.46 -1.12 5.00
N ARG A 69 0.18 -1.36 5.30
CA ARG A 69 -0.26 -2.02 6.51
C ARG A 69 -0.41 -3.49 6.25
N PHE A 70 0.21 -4.30 7.09
CA PHE A 70 0.08 -5.75 7.12
C PHE A 70 -0.58 -6.17 8.42
N GLU A 71 -1.55 -7.06 8.33
CA GLU A 71 -2.19 -7.72 9.47
C GLU A 71 -2.33 -9.20 9.19
N THR A 72 -1.64 -10.02 9.95
CA THR A 72 -1.65 -11.47 9.79
C THR A 72 -2.37 -12.15 10.93
N LEU A 73 -3.36 -12.93 10.57
CA LEU A 73 -4.02 -13.86 11.47
C LEU A 73 -3.09 -15.01 11.82
N LYS A 74 -3.16 -15.44 13.08
CA LYS A 74 -2.52 -16.68 13.50
C LYS A 74 -3.07 -17.87 12.70
N ASN A 75 -2.22 -18.86 12.52
CA ASN A 75 -2.63 -20.12 11.89
C ASN A 75 -3.90 -20.70 12.50
N VAL A 76 -4.89 -20.92 11.66
CA VAL A 76 -6.21 -21.37 12.04
C VAL A 76 -6.31 -22.89 11.87
N VAL A 77 -6.62 -23.58 12.96
CA VAL A 77 -6.78 -25.03 12.97
C VAL A 77 -8.13 -25.38 13.59
N ALA A 78 -8.95 -26.11 12.88
CA ALA A 78 -10.16 -26.72 13.41
C ALA A 78 -9.86 -28.17 13.79
N SER A 79 -10.03 -28.52 15.07
CA SER A 79 -9.76 -29.88 15.56
C SER A 79 -10.82 -30.90 15.15
N ASN A 80 -11.98 -30.44 14.69
CA ASN A 80 -13.05 -31.27 14.20
C ASN A 80 -13.80 -30.60 13.06
N ILE A 81 -13.85 -31.26 11.92
CA ILE A 81 -14.50 -30.78 10.70
C ILE A 81 -15.99 -30.48 10.89
N SER A 82 -16.68 -31.28 11.75
CA SER A 82 -18.12 -31.14 12.02
C SER A 82 -18.48 -29.91 12.87
N GLN A 83 -17.48 -29.26 13.48
CA GLN A 83 -17.66 -28.05 14.28
C GLN A 83 -17.46 -26.76 13.47
N MET A 84 -17.12 -26.88 12.20
CA MET A 84 -16.99 -25.73 11.34
C MET A 84 -18.36 -25.17 10.95
N ALA A 85 -18.54 -23.87 11.12
CA ALA A 85 -19.76 -23.16 10.75
C ALA A 85 -19.53 -22.27 9.54
N ASP A 86 -20.59 -21.80 8.94
CA ASP A 86 -20.55 -20.82 7.88
C ASP A 86 -19.86 -19.53 8.37
N ALA A 87 -19.03 -18.92 7.55
CA ALA A 87 -18.30 -17.72 7.89
C ALA A 87 -18.86 -16.50 7.18
N VAL A 88 -18.94 -15.39 7.92
CA VAL A 88 -19.25 -14.07 7.37
C VAL A 88 -18.06 -13.15 7.59
N VAL A 89 -17.61 -12.49 6.53
CA VAL A 89 -16.53 -11.51 6.59
C VAL A 89 -17.13 -10.11 6.51
N LYS A 90 -16.66 -9.21 7.38
CA LYS A 90 -17.05 -7.79 7.37
C LYS A 90 -15.79 -6.93 7.45
N LEU A 91 -15.67 -5.96 6.56
CA LEU A 91 -14.64 -4.93 6.61
C LEU A 91 -15.25 -3.63 7.12
N SER A 92 -14.56 -2.95 8.03
CA SER A 92 -14.98 -1.65 8.58
C SER A 92 -13.92 -0.58 8.32
N GLY A 93 -14.33 0.70 8.32
CA GLY A 93 -13.40 1.81 8.02
C GLY A 93 -13.02 1.90 6.55
N ILE A 94 -13.95 1.49 5.66
CA ILE A 94 -13.80 1.58 4.21
C ILE A 94 -14.48 2.84 3.70
N ASP A 95 -13.80 3.59 2.84
CA ASP A 95 -14.34 4.80 2.23
C ASP A 95 -15.57 4.45 1.36
N GLY A 96 -16.64 5.21 1.51
CA GLY A 96 -17.91 4.95 0.84
C GLY A 96 -18.82 3.91 1.53
N TYR A 97 -18.34 3.22 2.59
CA TYR A 97 -19.11 2.22 3.34
C TYR A 97 -19.09 2.49 4.85
N PRO A 98 -19.81 3.52 5.34
CA PRO A 98 -19.76 3.91 6.75
C PRO A 98 -20.27 2.80 7.71
N GLY A 99 -21.14 1.91 7.24
CA GLY A 99 -21.62 0.73 7.99
C GLY A 99 -20.69 -0.49 7.87
N GLY A 100 -19.61 -0.39 7.12
CA GLY A 100 -18.73 -1.49 6.74
C GLY A 100 -19.22 -2.25 5.50
N TYR A 101 -18.30 -2.97 4.87
CA TYR A 101 -18.58 -3.84 3.71
C TYR A 101 -18.77 -5.28 4.22
N VAL A 102 -19.96 -5.84 4.05
CA VAL A 102 -20.28 -7.22 4.44
C VAL A 102 -20.23 -8.10 3.20
N PHE A 103 -19.44 -9.16 3.29
CA PHE A 103 -19.31 -10.14 2.21
C PHE A 103 -20.41 -11.21 2.27
N GLN A 104 -20.53 -11.96 1.19
CA GLN A 104 -21.40 -13.13 1.17
C GLN A 104 -20.92 -14.18 2.17
N THR A 105 -21.85 -14.93 2.70
CA THR A 105 -21.55 -16.03 3.62
C THR A 105 -20.79 -17.14 2.89
N ILE A 106 -19.67 -17.55 3.46
CA ILE A 106 -18.89 -18.70 2.99
C ILE A 106 -19.38 -19.93 3.75
N SER A 107 -19.82 -20.96 3.03
CA SER A 107 -20.32 -22.18 3.66
C SER A 107 -19.20 -22.93 4.40
N ALA A 108 -19.53 -23.61 5.48
CA ALA A 108 -18.63 -24.49 6.20
C ALA A 108 -17.96 -25.52 5.27
N LYS A 109 -18.70 -26.02 4.28
CA LYS A 109 -18.18 -26.98 3.29
C LYS A 109 -17.08 -26.36 2.43
N THR A 110 -17.26 -25.12 1.97
CA THR A 110 -16.23 -24.37 1.21
C THR A 110 -15.00 -24.13 2.07
N LEU A 111 -15.17 -23.74 3.34
CA LEU A 111 -14.05 -23.57 4.27
C LEU A 111 -13.29 -24.88 4.54
N GLN A 112 -13.97 -26.01 4.52
CA GLN A 112 -13.34 -27.33 4.70
C GLN A 112 -12.49 -27.73 3.50
N THR A 113 -12.81 -27.27 2.29
CA THR A 113 -12.07 -27.60 1.06
C THR A 113 -11.07 -26.54 0.70
N ASP A 114 -11.52 -25.30 0.61
CA ASP A 114 -10.73 -24.18 0.12
C ASP A 114 -10.06 -23.38 1.25
N GLY A 115 -10.44 -23.64 2.50
CA GLY A 115 -9.84 -22.97 3.64
C GLY A 115 -10.00 -21.45 3.62
N LEU A 116 -9.01 -20.74 4.12
CA LEU A 116 -8.96 -19.27 4.08
C LEU A 116 -8.74 -18.71 2.67
N LYS A 117 -8.39 -19.56 1.69
CA LYS A 117 -8.33 -19.17 0.27
C LYS A 117 -9.66 -18.59 -0.20
N ALA A 118 -10.79 -19.21 0.18
CA ALA A 118 -12.12 -18.70 -0.17
C ALA A 118 -12.35 -17.27 0.37
N VAL A 119 -11.86 -16.97 1.58
CA VAL A 119 -11.90 -15.62 2.16
C VAL A 119 -11.03 -14.66 1.34
N ALA A 120 -9.81 -15.06 1.02
CA ALA A 120 -8.88 -14.21 0.28
C ALA A 120 -9.37 -13.92 -1.15
N GLU A 121 -9.87 -14.90 -1.86
CA GLU A 121 -10.42 -14.72 -3.22
C GLU A 121 -11.62 -13.77 -3.20
N MET A 122 -12.51 -13.91 -2.24
CA MET A 122 -13.67 -13.02 -2.09
C MET A 122 -13.24 -11.57 -1.79
N MET A 123 -12.25 -11.38 -0.91
CA MET A 123 -11.72 -10.06 -0.57
C MET A 123 -10.98 -9.43 -1.77
N ASN A 124 -10.15 -10.21 -2.45
CA ASN A 124 -9.39 -9.75 -3.60
C ASN A 124 -10.30 -9.37 -4.78
N GLY A 125 -11.45 -10.03 -4.93
CA GLY A 125 -12.46 -9.67 -5.94
C GLY A 125 -13.07 -8.28 -5.79
N VAL A 126 -12.93 -7.65 -4.61
CA VAL A 126 -13.41 -6.28 -4.33
C VAL A 126 -12.31 -5.36 -3.84
N SER A 127 -11.05 -5.74 -4.01
CA SER A 127 -9.89 -4.98 -3.54
C SER A 127 -9.84 -3.56 -4.10
N ASP A 128 -10.29 -3.35 -5.32
CA ASP A 128 -10.37 -2.02 -5.95
C ASP A 128 -11.33 -1.07 -5.22
N LYS A 129 -12.38 -1.62 -4.57
CA LYS A 129 -13.36 -0.85 -3.81
C LYS A 129 -12.95 -0.65 -2.35
N THR A 130 -12.30 -1.65 -1.78
CA THR A 130 -11.98 -1.67 -0.34
C THR A 130 -10.56 -1.18 -0.04
N GLY A 131 -9.66 -1.22 -1.03
CA GLY A 131 -8.24 -0.93 -0.85
C GLY A 131 -7.50 -2.00 -0.04
N ILE A 132 -8.16 -3.16 0.25
CA ILE A 132 -7.60 -4.24 1.06
C ILE A 132 -7.48 -5.49 0.18
N ARG A 133 -6.30 -6.10 0.23
CA ARG A 133 -5.99 -7.41 -0.37
C ARG A 133 -5.76 -8.42 0.72
N ALA A 134 -5.88 -9.70 0.38
CA ALA A 134 -5.62 -10.80 1.30
C ALA A 134 -4.76 -11.87 0.61
N GLU A 135 -3.77 -12.36 1.34
CA GLU A 135 -2.92 -13.47 0.92
C GLU A 135 -3.03 -14.61 1.93
N VAL A 136 -3.01 -15.85 1.46
CA VAL A 136 -3.10 -17.03 2.31
C VAL A 136 -1.83 -17.86 2.16
N ASN A 137 -1.30 -18.26 3.31
CA ASN A 137 -0.23 -19.23 3.40
C ASN A 137 -0.71 -20.41 4.25
N ASN A 138 -0.85 -21.58 3.64
CA ASN A 138 -1.18 -22.79 4.38
C ASN A 138 0.01 -23.76 4.34
N THR A 139 1.03 -23.40 5.09
CA THR A 139 2.19 -24.24 5.37
C THR A 139 2.18 -24.62 6.84
N GLN A 140 2.16 -25.90 7.13
CA GLN A 140 2.10 -26.44 8.48
C GLN A 140 3.40 -27.12 8.85
N ILE A 141 4.08 -26.63 9.89
CA ILE A 141 5.27 -27.27 10.45
C ILE A 141 4.85 -27.99 11.72
N PHE A 142 4.99 -29.31 11.76
CA PHE A 142 4.61 -30.10 12.94
C PHE A 142 5.64 -29.96 14.06
N GLY A 143 5.14 -29.92 15.31
CA GLY A 143 5.94 -29.51 16.47
C GLY A 143 7.04 -30.45 16.89
N GLN A 144 7.01 -31.74 16.46
CA GLN A 144 7.98 -32.77 16.82
C GLN A 144 8.65 -33.35 15.61
N ALA A 145 9.89 -33.84 15.81
CA ALA A 145 10.58 -34.64 14.82
C ALA A 145 9.79 -35.94 14.54
N ILE A 146 9.84 -36.41 13.32
CA ILE A 146 9.15 -37.64 12.92
C ILE A 146 9.72 -38.84 13.72
N ALA A 147 8.87 -39.51 14.45
CA ALA A 147 9.20 -40.75 15.17
C ALA A 147 8.96 -41.97 14.26
N ALA A 148 9.66 -43.05 14.56
CA ALA A 148 9.43 -44.32 13.88
C ALA A 148 8.02 -44.88 14.28
N GLY A 149 7.27 -45.42 13.31
CA GLY A 149 5.95 -45.96 13.53
C GLY A 149 5.21 -46.31 12.24
N THR A 150 3.98 -46.80 12.38
CA THR A 150 3.12 -47.11 11.23
C THR A 150 1.83 -46.30 11.32
N ILE A 151 1.53 -45.57 10.24
CA ILE A 151 0.28 -44.82 10.05
C ILE A 151 -0.63 -45.69 9.18
N LYS A 152 -1.84 -45.99 9.68
CA LYS A 152 -2.82 -46.78 8.93
C LYS A 152 -3.89 -45.89 8.33
N ASP A 153 -4.29 -46.21 7.10
CA ASP A 153 -5.31 -45.48 6.34
C ASP A 153 -5.15 -43.98 6.38
N PHE A 154 -3.92 -43.54 6.14
CA PHE A 154 -3.61 -42.10 6.10
C PHE A 154 -4.29 -41.46 4.91
N MET A 155 -4.95 -40.34 5.14
CA MET A 155 -5.65 -39.55 4.12
C MET A 155 -5.32 -38.07 4.24
N ILE A 156 -5.22 -37.41 3.09
CA ILE A 156 -5.06 -35.95 2.98
C ILE A 156 -6.10 -35.45 1.99
N ASN A 157 -6.90 -34.47 2.40
CA ASN A 157 -7.97 -33.85 1.60
C ASN A 157 -8.97 -34.85 0.99
N GLY A 158 -9.21 -35.99 1.70
CA GLY A 158 -10.11 -37.05 1.25
C GLY A 158 -9.44 -38.05 0.28
N VAL A 159 -8.18 -37.84 -0.10
CA VAL A 159 -7.42 -38.79 -0.93
C VAL A 159 -6.67 -39.76 -0.02
N LYS A 160 -6.83 -41.05 -0.28
CA LYS A 160 -6.13 -42.09 0.46
C LYS A 160 -4.66 -42.18 0.06
N ILE A 161 -3.76 -41.93 1.03
CA ILE A 161 -2.33 -42.14 0.86
C ILE A 161 -1.97 -43.60 1.15
N GLY A 162 -2.65 -44.23 2.17
CA GLY A 162 -2.51 -45.64 2.50
C GLY A 162 -1.84 -45.89 3.85
N ASN A 163 -1.30 -47.11 3.98
CA ASN A 163 -0.55 -47.50 5.16
C ASN A 163 0.95 -47.20 4.94
N ILE A 164 1.52 -46.47 5.88
CA ILE A 164 2.91 -46.04 5.76
C ILE A 164 3.67 -46.43 7.01
N THR A 165 4.75 -47.19 6.85
CA THR A 165 5.70 -47.45 7.92
C THR A 165 6.85 -46.43 7.78
N VAL A 166 7.07 -45.67 8.82
CA VAL A 166 7.97 -44.49 8.83
C VAL A 166 9.12 -44.78 9.79
N LYS A 167 10.34 -44.47 9.38
CA LYS A 167 11.52 -44.46 10.25
C LYS A 167 11.66 -43.12 10.94
N ALA A 168 12.47 -43.08 12.01
CA ALA A 168 12.78 -41.82 12.69
C ALA A 168 13.32 -40.76 11.71
N ASN A 169 12.83 -39.52 11.84
CA ASN A 169 13.13 -38.40 10.95
C ASN A 169 12.84 -38.65 9.45
N ASP A 170 11.96 -39.62 9.15
CA ASP A 170 11.65 -40.08 7.78
C ASP A 170 12.94 -40.33 6.96
N SER A 171 13.93 -41.01 7.58
CA SER A 171 15.27 -41.18 7.02
C SER A 171 15.32 -41.99 5.71
N ASP A 172 14.26 -42.67 5.36
CA ASP A 172 14.04 -43.37 4.11
C ASP A 172 13.11 -42.64 3.15
N ASN A 173 12.65 -41.42 3.52
CA ASN A 173 11.67 -40.60 2.83
C ASN A 173 10.34 -41.28 2.52
N ALA A 174 9.99 -42.33 3.27
CA ALA A 174 8.78 -43.13 2.99
C ALA A 174 7.49 -42.30 3.15
N LEU A 175 7.41 -41.43 4.18
CA LEU A 175 6.26 -40.58 4.42
C LEU A 175 6.18 -39.45 3.40
N THR A 176 7.27 -38.72 3.21
CA THR A 176 7.30 -37.57 2.28
C THR A 176 7.09 -38.02 0.84
N ALA A 177 7.68 -39.14 0.41
CA ALA A 177 7.47 -39.68 -0.92
C ALA A 177 6.02 -40.15 -1.15
N ALA A 178 5.41 -40.84 -0.18
CA ALA A 178 4.03 -41.30 -0.28
C ALA A 178 3.05 -40.11 -0.41
N ILE A 179 3.25 -39.03 0.35
CA ILE A 179 2.42 -37.82 0.25
C ILE A 179 2.65 -37.13 -1.11
N ASN A 180 3.90 -36.95 -1.51
CA ASN A 180 4.24 -36.25 -2.76
C ASN A 180 3.82 -37.03 -4.00
N ALA A 181 3.74 -38.37 -3.94
CA ALA A 181 3.17 -39.17 -5.02
C ALA A 181 1.69 -38.85 -5.32
N LYS A 182 0.99 -38.26 -4.35
CA LYS A 182 -0.41 -37.85 -4.46
C LYS A 182 -0.61 -36.33 -4.41
N LYS A 183 0.45 -35.54 -4.60
CA LYS A 183 0.39 -34.07 -4.46
C LYS A 183 -0.58 -33.41 -5.45
N ASP A 184 -0.69 -33.92 -6.66
CA ASP A 184 -1.56 -33.34 -7.70
C ASP A 184 -3.05 -33.60 -7.38
N GLU A 185 -3.37 -34.72 -6.70
CA GLU A 185 -4.72 -35.03 -6.26
C GLU A 185 -5.08 -34.33 -4.94
N THR A 186 -4.15 -34.25 -4.00
CA THR A 186 -4.35 -33.63 -2.68
C THR A 186 -4.19 -32.11 -2.68
N GLY A 187 -3.37 -31.58 -3.59
CA GLY A 187 -2.91 -30.20 -3.59
C GLY A 187 -1.91 -29.89 -2.48
N VAL A 188 -1.36 -30.92 -1.81
CA VAL A 188 -0.46 -30.76 -0.67
C VAL A 188 0.91 -31.36 -0.99
N GLU A 189 1.97 -30.59 -0.77
CA GLU A 189 3.35 -31.01 -0.89
C GLU A 189 3.95 -31.24 0.49
N ALA A 190 4.71 -32.34 0.64
CA ALA A 190 5.42 -32.67 1.87
C ALA A 190 6.92 -32.40 1.73
N SER A 191 7.51 -31.85 2.77
CA SER A 191 8.97 -31.69 2.91
C SER A 191 9.40 -31.93 4.34
N LEU A 192 10.69 -31.98 4.57
CA LEU A 192 11.27 -32.10 5.92
C LEU A 192 12.05 -30.84 6.28
N GLU A 193 11.84 -30.39 7.50
CA GLU A 193 12.61 -29.30 8.08
C GLU A 193 13.08 -29.70 9.49
N ASN A 194 14.39 -29.86 9.66
CA ASN A 194 14.99 -30.33 10.90
C ASN A 194 14.36 -31.64 11.44
N GLY A 195 14.09 -32.61 10.55
CA GLY A 195 13.46 -33.90 10.91
C GLY A 195 11.98 -33.81 11.22
N ARG A 196 11.33 -32.66 10.98
CA ARG A 196 9.89 -32.43 11.18
C ARG A 196 9.15 -32.44 9.87
N LEU A 197 7.95 -32.92 9.86
CA LEU A 197 7.08 -32.88 8.69
C LEU A 197 6.59 -31.44 8.44
N VAL A 198 6.74 -31.01 7.21
CA VAL A 198 6.16 -29.78 6.70
C VAL A 198 5.18 -30.11 5.59
N LEU A 199 3.93 -29.71 5.74
CA LEU A 199 2.90 -29.84 4.71
C LEU A 199 2.55 -28.45 4.18
N ALA A 200 2.62 -28.25 2.87
CA ALA A 200 2.33 -26.98 2.22
C ALA A 200 1.26 -27.14 1.13
N ALA A 201 0.18 -26.39 1.24
CA ALA A 201 -0.79 -26.17 0.18
C ALA A 201 -0.46 -24.81 -0.48
N LYS A 202 0.27 -24.83 -1.59
CA LYS A 202 0.76 -23.63 -2.26
C LYS A 202 -0.34 -22.70 -2.78
N ASP A 203 -1.50 -23.24 -3.05
CA ASP A 203 -2.68 -22.51 -3.48
C ASP A 203 -3.52 -21.95 -2.31
N GLY A 204 -3.11 -22.20 -1.06
CA GLY A 204 -3.78 -21.72 0.14
C GLY A 204 -5.02 -22.53 0.56
N ARG A 205 -5.33 -23.65 -0.10
CA ARG A 205 -6.46 -24.52 0.29
C ARG A 205 -6.29 -25.10 1.68
N ALA A 206 -7.37 -25.63 2.26
CA ALA A 206 -7.33 -26.33 3.53
C ALA A 206 -6.50 -27.64 3.40
N ILE A 207 -5.81 -28.00 4.48
CA ILE A 207 -5.15 -29.30 4.62
C ILE A 207 -5.95 -30.09 5.65
N ARG A 208 -6.63 -31.12 5.20
CA ARG A 208 -7.39 -32.03 6.05
C ARG A 208 -6.62 -33.33 6.23
N LEU A 209 -6.34 -33.66 7.48
CA LEU A 209 -5.65 -34.92 7.81
C LEU A 209 -6.61 -35.89 8.48
N GLY A 210 -6.60 -37.12 8.03
CA GLY A 210 -7.36 -38.23 8.59
C GLY A 210 -6.54 -39.51 8.68
N SER A 211 -6.80 -40.33 9.70
CA SER A 211 -6.21 -41.64 9.88
C SER A 211 -7.10 -42.49 10.79
N THR A 212 -7.22 -43.77 10.52
CA THR A 212 -7.96 -44.71 11.38
C THR A 212 -7.18 -45.17 12.60
N SER A 213 -5.91 -44.77 12.72
CA SER A 213 -5.06 -45.13 13.87
C SER A 213 -4.44 -43.89 14.52
N THR A 214 -4.11 -44.01 15.83
CA THR A 214 -3.37 -43.01 16.58
C THR A 214 -1.90 -42.84 16.07
N GLY A 215 -1.47 -43.67 15.12
CA GLY A 215 -0.11 -43.69 14.60
C GLY A 215 0.35 -42.33 14.02
N ALA A 216 -0.54 -41.58 13.37
CA ALA A 216 -0.16 -40.27 12.82
C ALA A 216 0.16 -39.27 13.94
N THR A 217 -0.54 -39.29 15.04
CA THR A 217 -0.31 -38.42 16.21
C THR A 217 1.04 -38.74 16.86
N THR A 218 1.41 -40.02 16.97
CA THR A 218 2.68 -40.43 17.55
C THR A 218 3.84 -40.25 16.63
N VAL A 219 3.65 -40.36 15.30
CA VAL A 219 4.72 -40.31 14.32
C VAL A 219 5.18 -38.87 14.06
N PHE A 220 4.29 -37.90 13.86
CA PHE A 220 4.71 -36.52 13.55
C PHE A 220 4.16 -35.46 14.51
N GLY A 221 3.71 -35.90 15.72
CA GLY A 221 3.35 -34.97 16.78
C GLY A 221 2.26 -33.99 16.38
N ALA A 222 1.13 -34.50 15.88
CA ALA A 222 -0.03 -33.64 15.66
C ALA A 222 -0.36 -32.90 16.95
N LYS A 223 -0.73 -31.61 16.86
CA LYS A 223 -1.04 -30.78 18.03
C LYS A 223 -2.03 -31.52 18.94
N THR A 224 -1.67 -31.54 20.20
CA THR A 224 -2.52 -32.10 21.29
C THR A 224 -3.95 -31.59 21.20
N GLY A 225 -4.88 -32.50 21.05
CA GLY A 225 -6.33 -32.23 20.94
C GLY A 225 -7.00 -32.77 19.68
N ALA A 226 -6.24 -33.08 18.65
CA ALA A 226 -6.76 -33.66 17.42
C ALA A 226 -6.75 -35.20 17.54
N SER A 227 -7.88 -35.81 17.82
CA SER A 227 -8.05 -37.24 17.58
C SER A 227 -8.06 -37.46 16.08
N LEU A 228 -6.96 -38.02 15.56
CA LEU A 228 -6.87 -38.48 14.16
C LEU A 228 -7.53 -39.89 14.05
N ALA A 229 -8.07 -40.44 15.16
CA ALA A 229 -8.83 -41.65 15.21
C ALA A 229 -10.28 -41.35 14.91
N GLY A 230 -10.70 -41.58 13.71
CA GLY A 230 -12.10 -41.44 13.29
C GLY A 230 -12.22 -41.58 11.78
N ASP A 231 -13.40 -41.87 11.30
CA ASP A 231 -13.70 -41.96 9.88
C ASP A 231 -13.23 -40.67 9.19
N ALA A 232 -12.36 -40.79 8.20
CA ALA A 232 -11.69 -39.69 7.53
C ALA A 232 -12.60 -38.63 6.88
N HIS A 233 -13.91 -38.88 6.93
CA HIS A 233 -14.93 -37.99 6.37
C HIS A 233 -15.62 -37.09 7.41
N SER A 234 -15.56 -37.42 8.70
CA SER A 234 -16.33 -36.69 9.72
C SER A 234 -15.57 -36.21 10.96
N ALA A 235 -14.33 -36.61 11.18
CA ALA A 235 -13.61 -36.32 12.43
C ALA A 235 -12.13 -35.92 12.26
N GLY A 236 -11.70 -35.46 11.09
CA GLY A 236 -10.32 -35.06 10.84
C GLY A 236 -10.00 -33.63 11.30
N THR A 237 -8.72 -33.37 11.54
CA THR A 237 -8.23 -32.03 11.78
C THR A 237 -8.13 -31.28 10.47
N VAL A 238 -8.59 -30.02 10.44
CA VAL A 238 -8.51 -29.13 9.30
C VAL A 238 -7.57 -27.97 9.64
N TYR A 239 -6.54 -27.83 8.86
CA TYR A 239 -5.61 -26.71 8.90
C TYR A 239 -6.03 -25.72 7.80
N LEU A 240 -6.56 -24.56 8.20
CA LEU A 240 -7.05 -23.54 7.28
C LEU A 240 -5.95 -22.61 6.81
N GLY A 241 -4.80 -22.65 7.49
CA GLY A 241 -3.66 -21.80 7.20
C GLY A 241 -3.71 -20.44 7.91
N GLN A 242 -2.94 -19.55 7.39
CA GLN A 242 -2.74 -18.18 7.87
C GLN A 242 -3.16 -17.23 6.77
N ILE A 243 -3.88 -16.17 7.10
CA ILE A 243 -4.26 -15.12 6.18
C ILE A 243 -3.60 -13.82 6.58
N THR A 244 -3.01 -13.11 5.61
CA THR A 244 -2.42 -11.80 5.76
C THR A 244 -3.26 -10.80 4.98
N PHE A 245 -3.76 -9.78 5.66
CA PHE A 245 -4.45 -8.65 5.06
C PHE A 245 -3.44 -7.53 4.78
N ILE A 246 -3.56 -6.92 3.62
CA ILE A 246 -2.62 -5.94 3.11
C ILE A 246 -3.39 -4.70 2.67
N ARG A 247 -3.00 -3.53 3.18
CA ARG A 247 -3.56 -2.24 2.82
C ARG A 247 -2.45 -1.26 2.45
N GLN A 248 -2.52 -0.69 1.25
CA GLN A 248 -1.45 0.13 0.66
C GLN A 248 -1.53 1.63 1.02
N ASP A 249 -2.27 2.00 2.05
CA ASP A 249 -2.41 3.39 2.52
C ASP A 249 -2.06 3.57 4.01
N ALA A 250 -1.49 2.55 4.64
CA ALA A 250 -1.09 2.48 6.05
C ALA A 250 -2.22 2.67 7.08
N ARG A 251 -3.49 2.82 6.65
CA ARG A 251 -4.62 2.90 7.57
C ARG A 251 -4.88 1.55 8.21
N ASP A 252 -5.44 1.55 9.41
CA ASP A 252 -5.79 0.31 10.11
C ASP A 252 -6.78 -0.54 9.31
N ILE A 253 -6.53 -1.83 9.32
CA ILE A 253 -7.42 -2.83 8.74
C ILE A 253 -8.35 -3.31 9.86
N LYS A 254 -9.67 -3.23 9.63
CA LYS A 254 -10.67 -3.69 10.59
C LYS A 254 -11.50 -4.80 9.94
N VAL A 255 -11.11 -6.04 10.21
CA VAL A 255 -11.79 -7.24 9.70
C VAL A 255 -12.56 -7.92 10.82
N GLY A 256 -13.84 -8.19 10.59
CA GLY A 256 -14.66 -9.08 11.40
C GLY A 256 -14.83 -10.42 10.67
N LEU A 257 -14.54 -11.51 11.34
CA LEU A 257 -14.80 -12.87 10.88
C LEU A 257 -15.81 -13.50 11.82
N GLY A 258 -17.09 -13.50 11.44
CA GLY A 258 -18.17 -14.14 12.20
C GLY A 258 -18.39 -15.58 11.75
N GLY A 259 -18.85 -16.47 12.65
CA GLY A 259 -19.27 -17.83 12.31
C GLY A 259 -18.17 -18.89 12.31
N ILE A 260 -16.89 -18.51 12.29
CA ILE A 260 -15.81 -19.50 12.45
C ILE A 260 -15.63 -19.77 13.93
N SER A 261 -16.27 -20.85 14.43
CA SER A 261 -16.00 -21.35 15.78
C SER A 261 -14.64 -22.04 15.79
N LEU A 262 -13.61 -21.28 16.15
CA LEU A 262 -12.24 -21.74 16.16
C LEU A 262 -11.86 -22.20 17.57
N VAL A 263 -11.41 -23.41 17.69
CA VAL A 263 -10.78 -23.89 18.92
C VAL A 263 -9.48 -23.11 19.14
N SER A 264 -9.51 -22.30 20.18
CA SER A 264 -8.48 -21.39 20.70
C SER A 264 -8.20 -20.12 19.90
N GLY A 265 -8.88 -19.04 20.23
CA GLY A 265 -8.50 -17.67 19.95
C GLY A 265 -9.51 -16.78 19.25
N PHE A 266 -10.63 -17.33 18.76
CA PHE A 266 -11.75 -16.55 18.24
C PHE A 266 -13.03 -16.86 19.04
N THR A 267 -13.60 -15.87 19.69
CA THR A 267 -14.96 -15.96 20.21
C THR A 267 -15.93 -15.70 19.06
N ALA A 268 -16.87 -16.65 18.90
CA ALA A 268 -18.02 -16.47 18.01
C ALA A 268 -18.83 -15.25 18.51
N GLY A 269 -18.87 -14.20 17.71
CA GLY A 269 -19.59 -12.97 18.01
C GLY A 269 -18.82 -11.81 17.46
N ASP A 270 -19.46 -10.80 16.89
CA ASP A 270 -18.99 -9.53 16.29
C ASP A 270 -17.60 -8.98 16.73
N ALA A 271 -16.64 -9.83 17.02
CA ALA A 271 -15.29 -9.43 17.34
C ALA A 271 -14.62 -8.81 16.10
N MET A 272 -14.86 -7.54 15.95
CA MET A 272 -14.10 -6.71 15.06
C MET A 272 -12.63 -6.76 15.52
N ILE A 273 -11.79 -7.30 14.67
CA ILE A 273 -10.37 -7.39 14.93
C ILE A 273 -9.81 -5.97 14.76
N THR A 274 -9.53 -5.34 15.89
CA THR A 274 -8.89 -4.04 15.95
C THR A 274 -7.48 -4.20 16.51
N ALA A 275 -6.62 -3.22 16.25
CA ALA A 275 -5.28 -3.14 16.83
C ALA A 275 -5.22 -3.34 18.36
N ALA A 276 -6.36 -3.13 19.06
CA ALA A 276 -6.48 -3.35 20.50
C ALA A 276 -6.52 -4.82 20.94
N ASN A 277 -6.74 -5.78 20.02
CA ASN A 277 -6.86 -7.20 20.33
C ASN A 277 -5.55 -7.99 20.06
N ALA A 278 -4.41 -7.35 20.21
CA ALA A 278 -3.09 -7.98 20.05
C ALA A 278 -2.87 -9.24 20.92
N SER A 279 -3.69 -9.44 21.97
CA SER A 279 -3.63 -10.63 22.82
C SER A 279 -4.19 -11.91 22.16
N THR A 280 -4.91 -11.79 21.04
CA THR A 280 -5.62 -12.92 20.40
C THR A 280 -4.89 -13.52 19.19
N GLY A 281 -3.58 -13.30 19.06
CA GLY A 281 -2.78 -13.96 18.03
C GLY A 281 -2.66 -13.22 16.71
N TYR A 282 -2.90 -11.91 16.71
CA TYR A 282 -2.61 -11.00 15.62
C TYR A 282 -1.20 -10.49 15.68
N ALA A 283 -0.60 -10.37 14.51
CA ALA A 283 0.56 -9.51 14.30
C ALA A 283 0.18 -8.41 13.33
N GLN A 284 0.55 -7.17 13.65
CA GLN A 284 0.29 -5.98 12.84
C GLN A 284 1.58 -5.21 12.67
N ALA A 285 1.83 -4.71 11.48
CA ALA A 285 2.92 -3.80 11.21
C ALA A 285 2.56 -2.83 10.09
N SER A 286 3.05 -1.61 10.20
CA SER A 286 3.08 -0.65 9.13
C SER A 286 4.52 -0.53 8.65
N VAL A 287 4.76 -0.82 7.39
CA VAL A 287 6.08 -0.75 6.77
C VAL A 287 6.07 0.25 5.61
N ASN A 288 7.24 0.75 5.26
CA ASN A 288 7.45 1.61 4.11
C ASN A 288 8.64 1.08 3.29
N LEU A 289 9.02 1.79 2.25
CA LEU A 289 10.08 1.34 1.36
C LEU A 289 11.45 1.17 2.09
N LYS A 290 11.71 1.97 3.13
CA LYS A 290 12.93 1.86 3.93
C LYS A 290 13.07 0.51 4.64
N TYR A 291 11.98 -0.13 5.05
CA TYR A 291 12.00 -1.47 5.66
C TYR A 291 12.44 -2.56 4.67
N MET A 292 12.40 -2.27 3.37
CA MET A 292 12.86 -3.17 2.32
C MET A 292 14.36 -3.05 2.04
N ASN A 293 15.07 -2.18 2.74
CA ASN A 293 16.53 -2.13 2.71
C ASN A 293 17.14 -3.36 3.39
N SER A 294 18.41 -3.61 3.14
CA SER A 294 19.18 -4.67 3.84
C SER A 294 19.22 -4.39 5.35
N GLY A 295 19.16 -5.45 6.14
CA GLY A 295 19.18 -5.34 7.60
C GLY A 295 18.36 -6.41 8.28
N THR A 296 17.94 -6.14 9.49
CA THR A 296 17.07 -7.01 10.28
C THR A 296 15.77 -6.31 10.60
N ILE A 297 14.67 -7.04 10.51
CA ILE A 297 13.34 -6.62 10.97
C ILE A 297 12.98 -7.38 12.23
N SER A 298 12.15 -6.76 13.08
CA SER A 298 11.70 -7.42 14.30
C SER A 298 10.87 -8.67 13.97
N PHE A 299 10.89 -9.64 14.88
CA PHE A 299 10.06 -10.84 14.76
C PHE A 299 8.56 -10.50 14.56
N GLU A 300 8.05 -9.51 15.32
CA GLU A 300 6.63 -9.10 15.22
C GLU A 300 6.32 -8.44 13.87
N THR A 301 7.23 -7.66 13.32
CA THR A 301 7.07 -7.10 11.97
C THR A 301 7.06 -8.21 10.91
N ALA A 302 8.01 -9.14 10.96
CA ALA A 302 8.08 -10.27 10.03
C ALA A 302 6.83 -11.17 10.12
N LYS A 303 6.32 -11.37 11.34
CA LYS A 303 5.08 -12.10 11.60
C LYS A 303 3.87 -11.39 11.01
N ALA A 304 3.78 -10.06 11.17
CA ALA A 304 2.73 -9.25 10.59
C ALA A 304 2.72 -9.27 9.05
N MET A 305 3.90 -9.37 8.46
CA MET A 305 4.08 -9.51 7.01
C MET A 305 3.86 -10.94 6.48
N GLY A 306 3.43 -11.87 7.34
CA GLY A 306 3.15 -13.24 6.94
C GLY A 306 4.37 -14.13 6.64
N PHE A 307 5.58 -13.75 7.09
CA PHE A 307 6.82 -14.49 6.78
C PHE A 307 6.83 -15.90 7.35
N PHE A 308 6.02 -16.16 8.37
CA PHE A 308 6.10 -17.40 9.12
C PHE A 308 4.96 -18.34 8.78
N ALA A 309 5.33 -19.58 8.53
CA ALA A 309 4.40 -20.70 8.42
C ALA A 309 3.77 -21.08 9.77
N GLY A 310 2.68 -21.83 9.73
CA GLY A 310 2.03 -22.36 10.92
C GLY A 310 2.99 -23.17 11.80
N GLY A 311 3.07 -22.82 13.09
CA GLY A 311 3.96 -23.49 14.03
C GLY A 311 5.40 -22.94 14.12
N PHE A 312 5.76 -22.00 13.28
CA PHE A 312 7.11 -21.46 13.18
C PHE A 312 7.71 -20.97 14.51
N SER A 313 6.96 -20.17 15.28
CA SER A 313 7.50 -19.60 16.53
C SER A 313 7.83 -20.66 17.60
N ALA A 314 7.14 -21.80 17.57
CA ALA A 314 7.46 -22.93 18.44
C ALA A 314 8.74 -23.65 18.03
N VAL A 315 9.15 -23.49 16.77
CA VAL A 315 10.31 -24.18 16.19
C VAL A 315 11.57 -23.31 16.20
N TYR A 316 11.44 -22.02 15.85
CA TYR A 316 12.58 -21.12 15.60
C TYR A 316 12.72 -19.95 16.59
N GLY A 317 11.83 -19.89 17.61
CA GLY A 317 11.86 -18.83 18.60
C GLY A 317 11.41 -17.46 18.06
N THR A 318 11.84 -16.40 18.72
CA THR A 318 11.42 -15.01 18.46
C THR A 318 12.54 -14.11 17.93
N ALA A 319 13.53 -14.69 17.25
CA ALA A 319 14.67 -13.95 16.73
C ALA A 319 14.26 -12.97 15.61
N ALA A 320 15.02 -11.86 15.50
CA ALA A 320 14.89 -10.94 14.38
C ALA A 320 15.17 -11.64 13.06
N GLN A 321 14.48 -11.22 12.01
CA GLN A 321 14.56 -11.82 10.68
C GLN A 321 15.34 -10.94 9.72
N ALA A 322 15.85 -11.52 8.64
CA ALA A 322 16.48 -10.77 7.57
C ALA A 322 15.42 -9.89 6.88
N GLY A 323 15.70 -8.60 6.80
CA GLY A 323 14.86 -7.62 6.11
C GLY A 323 15.01 -7.69 4.60
N GLY A 324 14.19 -6.90 3.90
CA GLY A 324 14.21 -6.82 2.46
C GLY A 324 13.78 -8.12 1.77
N VAL A 325 14.33 -8.39 0.59
CA VAL A 325 13.98 -9.54 -0.26
C VAL A 325 14.84 -10.78 -0.02
N ASN A 326 15.61 -10.83 1.06
CA ASN A 326 16.45 -11.97 1.40
C ASN A 326 15.64 -13.24 1.68
N THR A 327 14.43 -13.10 2.17
CA THR A 327 13.47 -14.19 2.38
C THR A 327 12.41 -14.21 1.28
N TYR A 328 11.71 -15.34 1.12
CA TYR A 328 10.59 -15.43 0.18
C TYR A 328 9.44 -14.51 0.57
N GLY A 329 9.05 -14.49 1.86
CA GLY A 329 8.01 -13.59 2.35
C GLY A 329 8.39 -12.11 2.21
N GLY A 330 9.67 -11.77 2.43
CA GLY A 330 10.17 -10.43 2.18
C GLY A 330 10.10 -10.00 0.72
N ALA A 331 10.38 -10.95 -0.20
CA ALA A 331 10.26 -10.67 -1.63
C ALA A 331 8.79 -10.43 -2.05
N GLN A 332 7.83 -11.17 -1.49
CA GLN A 332 6.40 -10.91 -1.71
C GLN A 332 5.97 -9.54 -1.14
N ALA A 333 6.31 -9.28 0.11
CA ALA A 333 5.99 -8.00 0.74
C ALA A 333 6.62 -6.80 0.01
N MET A 334 7.81 -6.97 -0.60
CA MET A 334 8.44 -5.95 -1.43
C MET A 334 7.58 -5.58 -2.63
N VAL A 335 6.91 -6.53 -3.26
CA VAL A 335 6.01 -6.25 -4.38
C VAL A 335 4.87 -5.31 -3.93
N ASP A 336 4.25 -5.60 -2.80
CA ASP A 336 3.16 -4.76 -2.26
C ASP A 336 3.63 -3.38 -1.85
N VAL A 337 4.78 -3.29 -1.18
CA VAL A 337 5.38 -2.02 -0.74
C VAL A 337 5.82 -1.17 -1.94
N ALA A 338 6.42 -1.80 -2.97
CA ALA A 338 6.81 -1.11 -4.20
C ALA A 338 5.58 -0.63 -4.99
N GLU A 339 4.51 -1.42 -5.05
CA GLU A 339 3.25 -0.99 -5.66
C GLU A 339 2.62 0.19 -4.92
N ALA A 340 2.62 0.15 -3.58
CA ALA A 340 2.17 1.27 -2.74
C ALA A 340 3.01 2.52 -2.96
N ALA A 341 4.34 2.39 -3.09
CA ALA A 341 5.23 3.49 -3.39
C ALA A 341 4.93 4.10 -4.76
N ARG A 342 4.74 3.25 -5.79
CA ARG A 342 4.36 3.70 -7.14
C ARG A 342 3.02 4.45 -7.12
N LYS A 343 2.00 3.93 -6.44
CA LYS A 343 0.69 4.62 -6.29
C LYS A 343 0.83 5.98 -5.59
N THR A 344 1.69 6.07 -4.57
CA THR A 344 1.98 7.33 -3.89
C THR A 344 2.63 8.34 -4.84
N LEU A 345 3.61 7.91 -5.63
CA LEU A 345 4.25 8.77 -6.63
C LEU A 345 3.29 9.19 -7.76
N ASP A 346 2.45 8.27 -8.24
CA ASP A 346 1.44 8.58 -9.26
C ASP A 346 0.43 9.62 -8.74
N LYS A 347 0.01 9.53 -7.48
CA LYS A 347 -0.83 10.53 -6.83
C LYS A 347 -0.13 11.89 -6.76
N LEU A 348 1.12 11.93 -6.30
CA LEU A 348 1.90 13.18 -6.25
C LEU A 348 2.05 13.81 -7.64
N ARG A 349 2.29 13.00 -8.67
CA ARG A 349 2.34 13.48 -10.07
C ARG A 349 1.00 14.03 -10.54
N ALA A 350 -0.11 13.38 -10.21
CA ALA A 350 -1.46 13.85 -10.54
C ALA A 350 -1.77 15.18 -9.83
N ASP A 351 -1.43 15.30 -8.55
CA ASP A 351 -1.59 16.52 -7.77
C ASP A 351 -0.78 17.68 -8.38
N LEU A 352 0.49 17.43 -8.75
CA LEU A 352 1.35 18.41 -9.43
C LEU A 352 0.79 18.81 -10.81
N GLY A 353 0.27 17.85 -11.58
CA GLY A 353 -0.40 18.11 -12.86
C GLY A 353 -1.63 19.00 -12.70
N SER A 354 -2.42 18.78 -11.65
CA SER A 354 -3.56 19.63 -11.31
C SER A 354 -3.13 21.06 -10.97
N VAL A 355 -2.10 21.21 -10.14
CA VAL A 355 -1.51 22.51 -9.80
C VAL A 355 -0.97 23.21 -11.04
N GLN A 356 -0.29 22.50 -11.92
CA GLN A 356 0.22 23.04 -13.18
C GLN A 356 -0.92 23.58 -14.06
N ASN A 357 -2.01 22.80 -14.22
CA ASN A 357 -3.16 23.25 -14.99
C ASN A 357 -3.83 24.49 -14.36
N GLN A 358 -3.94 24.54 -13.03
CA GLN A 358 -4.44 25.69 -12.31
C GLN A 358 -3.57 26.93 -12.54
N LEU A 359 -2.24 26.80 -12.47
CA LEU A 359 -1.32 27.89 -12.73
C LEU A 359 -1.40 28.39 -14.19
N VAL A 360 -1.50 27.49 -15.15
CA VAL A 360 -1.69 27.86 -16.58
C VAL A 360 -2.97 28.66 -16.78
N ALA A 361 -4.09 28.18 -16.23
CA ALA A 361 -5.36 28.91 -16.29
C ALA A 361 -5.26 30.30 -15.64
N THR A 362 -4.58 30.39 -14.51
CA THR A 362 -4.32 31.64 -13.81
C THR A 362 -3.46 32.60 -14.63
N ILE A 363 -2.37 32.13 -15.24
CA ILE A 363 -1.51 32.92 -16.12
C ILE A 363 -2.30 33.49 -17.29
N ASN A 364 -3.16 32.69 -17.92
CA ASN A 364 -4.02 33.15 -19.00
C ASN A 364 -4.96 34.27 -18.53
N ASN A 365 -5.57 34.12 -17.35
CA ASN A 365 -6.44 35.15 -16.78
C ASN A 365 -5.66 36.44 -16.44
N ILE A 366 -4.49 36.31 -15.83
CA ILE A 366 -3.60 37.46 -15.55
C ILE A 366 -3.18 38.16 -16.85
N THR A 367 -2.89 37.42 -17.92
CA THR A 367 -2.54 37.98 -19.20
C THR A 367 -3.70 38.83 -19.78
N VAL A 368 -4.92 38.32 -19.73
CA VAL A 368 -6.10 39.11 -20.16
C VAL A 368 -6.28 40.35 -19.28
N THR A 369 -6.14 40.21 -17.95
CA THR A 369 -6.21 41.32 -17.03
C THR A 369 -5.12 42.37 -17.33
N GLN A 370 -3.90 41.92 -17.59
CA GLN A 370 -2.81 42.81 -17.95
C GLN A 370 -3.09 43.62 -19.23
N VAL A 371 -3.67 42.98 -20.25
CA VAL A 371 -4.10 43.67 -21.50
C VAL A 371 -5.17 44.70 -21.18
N ASN A 372 -6.15 44.38 -20.38
CA ASN A 372 -7.21 45.32 -19.99
C ASN A 372 -6.68 46.50 -19.18
N VAL A 373 -5.77 46.24 -18.22
CA VAL A 373 -5.12 47.29 -17.42
C VAL A 373 -4.25 48.19 -18.32
N LYS A 374 -3.48 47.60 -19.25
CA LYS A 374 -2.71 48.42 -20.22
C LYS A 374 -3.60 49.27 -21.12
N SER A 375 -4.74 48.70 -21.57
CA SER A 375 -5.72 49.48 -22.36
C SER A 375 -6.30 50.64 -21.55
N ALA A 376 -6.65 50.38 -20.27
CA ALA A 376 -7.14 51.44 -19.37
C ALA A 376 -6.05 52.49 -19.07
N GLU A 377 -4.79 52.06 -18.88
CA GLU A 377 -3.64 52.96 -18.71
C GLU A 377 -3.45 53.84 -19.95
N SER A 378 -3.54 53.27 -21.16
CA SER A 378 -3.47 53.97 -22.41
C SER A 378 -4.56 55.04 -22.51
N GLN A 379 -5.81 54.68 -22.15
CA GLN A 379 -6.92 55.66 -22.16
C GLN A 379 -6.72 56.86 -21.19
N ILE A 380 -5.97 56.66 -20.10
CA ILE A 380 -5.72 57.69 -19.09
C ILE A 380 -4.45 58.50 -19.44
N ARG A 381 -3.39 57.84 -19.92
CA ARG A 381 -2.07 58.45 -20.11
C ARG A 381 -1.81 58.89 -21.53
N ASP A 382 -2.37 58.21 -22.51
CA ASP A 382 -2.12 58.56 -23.89
C ASP A 382 -2.95 59.80 -24.28
N VAL A 383 -2.26 60.81 -24.69
CA VAL A 383 -2.89 62.07 -25.15
C VAL A 383 -3.60 61.77 -26.48
N ASP A 384 -4.83 62.25 -26.61
CA ASP A 384 -5.50 62.31 -27.91
C ASP A 384 -4.66 63.21 -28.86
N PHE A 385 -3.89 62.53 -29.72
CA PHE A 385 -2.97 63.22 -30.63
C PHE A 385 -3.68 64.26 -31.52
N ALA A 386 -4.94 63.99 -31.89
CA ALA A 386 -5.69 64.97 -32.72
C ALA A 386 -6.02 66.21 -31.90
N SER A 387 -6.47 66.08 -30.66
CA SER A 387 -6.76 67.16 -29.76
C SER A 387 -5.49 67.96 -29.39
N GLU A 388 -4.42 67.29 -29.05
CA GLU A 388 -3.15 67.92 -28.67
C GLU A 388 -2.46 68.62 -29.86
N SER A 389 -2.51 68.02 -31.06
CA SER A 389 -2.03 68.63 -32.29
C SER A 389 -2.82 69.88 -32.66
N ALA A 390 -4.14 69.87 -32.45
CA ALA A 390 -4.99 71.05 -32.64
C ALA A 390 -4.66 72.16 -31.62
N ASN A 391 -4.44 71.81 -30.34
CA ASN A 391 -3.98 72.74 -29.31
C ASN A 391 -2.58 73.31 -29.64
N PHE A 392 -1.66 72.45 -30.04
CA PHE A 392 -0.33 72.89 -30.44
C PHE A 392 -0.41 73.88 -31.61
N SER A 393 -1.17 73.56 -32.66
CA SER A 393 -1.34 74.45 -33.81
C SER A 393 -2.02 75.76 -33.36
N LYS A 394 -3.00 75.75 -32.50
CA LYS A 394 -3.67 76.94 -31.93
C LYS A 394 -2.68 77.80 -31.15
N PHE A 395 -1.86 77.22 -30.28
CA PHE A 395 -0.84 77.94 -29.54
C PHE A 395 0.26 78.53 -30.42
N ASN A 396 0.66 77.82 -31.47
CA ASN A 396 1.61 78.35 -32.49
C ASN A 396 1.02 79.59 -33.24
N ILE A 397 -0.25 79.49 -33.65
CA ILE A 397 -0.93 80.59 -34.31
C ILE A 397 -1.04 81.79 -33.35
N LEU A 398 -1.43 81.51 -32.08
CA LEU A 398 -1.48 82.61 -31.08
C LEU A 398 -0.12 83.26 -30.81
N ALA A 399 0.95 82.48 -30.72
CA ALA A 399 2.31 82.97 -30.55
C ALA A 399 2.73 83.85 -31.76
N GLN A 400 2.44 83.38 -32.96
CA GLN A 400 2.73 84.16 -34.18
C GLN A 400 1.88 85.45 -34.26
N SER A 401 0.60 85.33 -33.97
CA SER A 401 -0.32 86.49 -33.92
C SER A 401 0.05 87.51 -32.85
N GLY A 402 0.43 86.99 -31.67
CA GLY A 402 0.92 87.85 -30.58
C GLY A 402 2.21 88.60 -30.95
N SER A 403 3.15 87.94 -31.58
CA SER A 403 4.40 88.55 -32.08
C SER A 403 4.11 89.57 -33.13
N TYR A 404 3.17 89.28 -34.06
CA TYR A 404 2.76 90.26 -35.06
C TYR A 404 2.08 91.49 -34.45
N ALA A 405 1.14 91.25 -33.50
CA ALA A 405 0.45 92.30 -32.77
C ALA A 405 1.45 93.22 -32.01
N MET A 406 2.44 92.59 -31.32
CA MET A 406 3.53 93.38 -30.65
C MET A 406 4.39 94.17 -31.63
N SER A 407 4.73 93.62 -32.77
CA SER A 407 5.44 94.30 -33.81
C SER A 407 4.64 95.48 -34.34
N GLN A 408 3.36 95.30 -34.59
CA GLN A 408 2.44 96.33 -35.05
C GLN A 408 2.29 97.47 -33.98
N ALA A 409 2.11 97.06 -32.69
CA ALA A 409 2.07 98.04 -31.61
C ALA A 409 3.33 98.90 -31.52
N ASN A 410 4.49 98.27 -31.64
CA ASN A 410 5.79 99.02 -31.70
C ASN A 410 5.90 99.93 -32.91
N ALA A 411 5.44 99.51 -34.07
CA ALA A 411 5.44 100.33 -35.29
C ALA A 411 4.51 101.56 -35.14
N VAL A 412 3.35 101.40 -34.47
CA VAL A 412 2.44 102.53 -34.17
C VAL A 412 3.14 103.56 -33.26
N GLN A 413 3.87 103.13 -32.25
CA GLN A 413 4.65 104.02 -31.38
C GLN A 413 5.75 104.75 -32.12
N GLN A 414 6.46 104.09 -33.02
CA GLN A 414 7.45 104.68 -33.89
C GLN A 414 6.85 105.73 -34.84
N ASN A 415 5.64 105.41 -35.38
CA ASN A 415 4.96 106.39 -36.27
C ASN A 415 4.48 107.60 -35.47
N ILE A 416 4.01 107.44 -34.22
CA ILE A 416 3.67 108.58 -33.35
C ILE A 416 4.89 109.43 -33.04
N LEU A 417 6.03 108.80 -32.76
CA LEU A 417 7.31 109.54 -32.57
C LEU A 417 7.74 110.31 -33.79
N ARG A 418 7.56 109.81 -35.03
CA ARG A 418 7.83 110.51 -36.29
C ARG A 418 6.87 111.68 -36.59
N LEU A 419 5.67 111.62 -36.05
CA LEU A 419 4.69 112.72 -36.22
C LEU A 419 4.95 113.86 -35.21
N LEU A 420 5.71 113.61 -34.14
CA LEU A 420 6.07 114.60 -33.12
C LEU A 420 7.44 115.27 -33.36
N GLN A 421 8.19 114.91 -34.41
CA GLN A 421 9.39 115.58 -34.90
C GLN A 421 9.09 116.43 -36.14
#